data_266c2bd6fa8e6e5e543c8ce2ed9886db
#
_entry.id   266c2bd6fa8e6e5e543c8ce2ed9886db
#
_cell.length_a   1.000
_cell.length_b   1.000
_cell.length_c   1.000
_cell.angle_alpha   90.00
_cell.angle_beta   90.00
_cell.angle_gamma   90.00
#
_symmetry.space_group_name_H-M   'P 1'
#
loop_
_entity.id
_entity.type
_entity.pdbx_description
1 polymer ?
#
loop_
_entity_poly.entity_id
_entity_poly.type
_entity_poly.pdbx_seq_one_letter_code
_entity_poly.pdbx_strand_id
1 'polypeptide(L)'
;MPANPQLLTRSGGIRVLLLLLLFLLIDERPASASVVGTNLPAQSLTAERVAQLPASQRAAWLAYLRRSQTQRQADKAAFQAELKNAGLATPIEPPHGNSTRGIPLNRDAGWYASAEARNIADIIVSFQTPAGGWGKNLDMSKHSRQPGERYGPDNLSHYLAGGDFDAPAEPDWNYIGTIDNDATTTQLNFLARVITAEGTTPTAAWRASFLRGIDYLLAAQYPNGGWPQVWPLEGGYHDAITYNDDAMTQVMELMHNIFQGQGNFAFVPADLRPRAAQSFARGLGCVFKTQLSNNGKRTIWAQQYDPLTLEPTSARNYEPPDPCPAESTAILLLLMNDLPKPSADVRQAIKSGIGWLRKTAIYGQSWGPAANGRNLTAHADAGPLWARYYLAGADTPIFGDRDKSIHDDVNEISAERRNGYGWYTTDPKEALDRFDAWQKEHPEAK
;
A
#
# COMPACT_ATOMS: atom_id res chain seq x y z
N MET A 1 65.86 62.29 59.40
CA MET A 1 66.09 61.89 60.79
C MET A 1 64.77 61.48 61.43
N PRO A 2 64.72 60.57 62.27
CA PRO A 2 64.95 59.11 62.23
C PRO A 2 63.63 58.40 62.57
N ALA A 3 63.46 57.21 62.39
CA ALA A 3 63.74 55.97 63.12
C ALA A 3 62.57 54.96 62.96
N ASN A 4 62.93 53.76 62.63
CA ASN A 4 62.27 52.50 62.84
C ASN A 4 61.99 52.22 64.30
N PRO A 5 61.19 51.26 64.82
CA PRO A 5 61.23 49.88 64.45
C PRO A 5 59.86 49.04 64.60
N GLN A 6 59.85 47.96 63.86
CA GLN A 6 59.34 46.62 64.21
C GLN A 6 58.16 46.43 65.15
N LEU A 7 57.22 45.52 64.73
CA LEU A 7 56.95 44.29 65.48
C LEU A 7 56.05 43.31 64.73
N LEU A 8 56.46 42.07 64.77
CA LEU A 8 55.81 40.87 64.20
C LEU A 8 54.47 40.54 64.92
N THR A 9 53.51 40.05 64.21
CA THR A 9 52.65 38.97 64.67
C THR A 9 52.16 38.06 63.49
N ARG A 10 52.32 36.76 63.73
CA ARG A 10 51.81 35.65 62.94
C ARG A 10 50.30 35.55 63.06
N SER A 11 49.58 35.27 61.99
CA SER A 11 48.39 34.45 62.04
C SER A 11 48.02 33.89 60.67
N GLY A 12 47.83 32.66 60.62
CA GLY A 12 47.21 31.60 59.85
C GLY A 12 46.53 31.91 58.56
N GLY A 13 47.11 31.42 57.46
CA GLY A 13 46.48 31.43 56.13
C GLY A 13 45.44 30.34 56.06
N ILE A 14 44.20 30.75 55.76
CA ILE A 14 43.18 29.87 55.18
C ILE A 14 43.23 30.05 53.66
N ARG A 15 43.74 29.05 52.95
CA ARG A 15 43.64 28.96 51.48
C ARG A 15 42.21 28.55 51.14
N VAL A 16 41.38 29.47 50.72
CA VAL A 16 40.11 29.22 50.06
C VAL A 16 40.42 28.78 48.64
N LEU A 17 40.24 27.49 48.37
CA LEU A 17 40.30 26.89 47.04
C LEU A 17 38.96 27.19 46.33
N LEU A 18 38.93 28.21 45.46
CA LEU A 18 37.81 28.47 44.57
C LEU A 18 37.80 27.37 43.51
N LEU A 19 36.93 26.33 43.65
CA LEU A 19 36.55 25.43 42.61
C LEU A 19 35.63 26.20 41.64
N LEU A 20 36.16 26.64 40.51
CA LEU A 20 35.36 27.03 39.36
C LEU A 20 34.72 25.74 38.78
N LEU A 21 33.47 25.50 39.14
CA LEU A 21 32.60 24.56 38.38
C LEU A 21 32.29 25.25 37.07
N LEU A 22 33.02 24.90 36.00
CA LEU A 22 32.63 25.13 34.63
C LEU A 22 31.41 24.27 34.36
N PHE A 23 30.20 24.78 34.49
CA PHE A 23 29.04 24.23 33.87
C PHE A 23 29.24 24.37 32.34
N LEU A 24 29.70 23.32 31.68
CA LEU A 24 29.47 23.12 30.26
C LEU A 24 27.96 23.04 30.10
N LEU A 25 27.32 24.17 29.81
CA LEU A 25 26.03 24.17 29.17
C LEU A 25 26.28 23.47 27.82
N ILE A 26 26.02 22.18 27.75
CA ILE A 26 25.76 21.49 26.49
C ILE A 26 24.51 22.17 25.99
N ASP A 27 24.70 23.11 25.08
CA ASP A 27 23.63 23.69 24.27
C ASP A 27 23.11 22.51 23.42
N GLU A 28 22.18 21.73 23.97
CA GLU A 28 21.37 20.82 23.19
C GLU A 28 20.49 21.70 22.29
N ARG A 29 21.10 22.28 21.26
CA ARG A 29 20.32 22.71 20.13
C ARG A 29 19.57 21.49 19.66
N PRO A 30 18.23 21.53 19.57
CA PRO A 30 17.50 20.47 18.87
C PRO A 30 18.22 20.30 17.54
N ALA A 31 18.61 19.08 17.20
CA ALA A 31 19.18 18.77 15.91
C ALA A 31 18.24 19.44 14.88
N SER A 32 18.76 20.41 14.13
CA SER A 32 17.98 21.05 13.09
C SER A 32 17.58 19.95 12.18
N ALA A 33 16.29 19.61 12.17
CA ALA A 33 15.76 18.62 11.28
C ALA A 33 16.14 19.02 9.86
N SER A 34 16.54 18.05 9.07
CA SER A 34 17.14 18.31 7.76
C SER A 34 16.26 17.73 6.66
N VAL A 35 16.19 18.48 5.57
CA VAL A 35 15.76 17.91 4.29
C VAL A 35 16.84 16.93 3.87
N VAL A 36 16.51 15.62 3.94
CA VAL A 36 17.46 14.54 3.64
C VAL A 36 17.37 14.07 2.18
N GLY A 37 16.37 14.54 1.42
CA GLY A 37 16.21 14.20 0.03
C GLY A 37 15.08 14.94 -0.67
N THR A 38 14.91 14.60 -1.95
CA THR A 38 13.80 15.09 -2.79
C THR A 38 13.22 13.88 -3.53
N ASN A 39 11.91 13.72 -3.48
CA ASN A 39 11.22 12.63 -4.16
C ASN A 39 11.18 12.88 -5.68
N LEU A 40 11.30 11.80 -6.46
CA LEU A 40 11.28 11.83 -7.92
C LEU A 40 10.06 11.06 -8.45
N PRO A 41 9.47 11.46 -9.60
CA PRO A 41 8.28 10.81 -10.13
C PRO A 41 8.56 9.39 -10.62
N ALA A 42 7.60 8.50 -10.41
CA ALA A 42 7.59 7.18 -11.05
C ALA A 42 7.53 7.33 -12.57
N GLN A 43 8.12 6.35 -13.26
CA GLN A 43 8.10 6.31 -14.72
C GLN A 43 6.94 5.43 -15.22
N SER A 44 6.12 5.98 -16.12
CA SER A 44 5.09 5.21 -16.81
C SER A 44 5.68 4.02 -17.58
N LEU A 45 4.92 2.96 -17.72
CA LEU A 45 5.29 1.81 -18.53
C LEU A 45 5.04 2.11 -20.02
N THR A 46 6.10 2.28 -20.80
CA THR A 46 6.03 2.63 -22.23
C THR A 46 6.72 1.60 -23.12
N ALA A 47 6.38 1.62 -24.43
CA ALA A 47 7.02 0.75 -25.42
C ALA A 47 8.51 1.04 -25.58
N GLU A 48 8.93 2.29 -25.44
CA GLU A 48 10.33 2.74 -25.51
C GLU A 48 11.14 2.17 -24.36
N ARG A 49 10.57 2.15 -23.14
CA ARG A 49 11.21 1.52 -21.98
C ARG A 49 11.29 0.01 -22.14
N VAL A 50 10.23 -0.63 -22.65
CA VAL A 50 10.23 -2.07 -22.96
C VAL A 50 11.27 -2.43 -23.99
N ALA A 51 11.54 -1.56 -25.00
CA ALA A 51 12.58 -1.80 -25.99
C ALA A 51 14.02 -1.88 -25.41
N GLN A 52 14.23 -1.38 -24.19
CA GLN A 52 15.51 -1.45 -23.47
C GLN A 52 15.71 -2.79 -22.74
N LEU A 53 14.66 -3.60 -22.55
CA LEU A 53 14.76 -4.92 -21.93
C LEU A 53 15.54 -5.90 -22.80
N PRO A 54 16.05 -7.01 -22.21
CA PRO A 54 16.57 -8.14 -22.98
C PRO A 54 15.57 -8.65 -24.01
N ALA A 55 16.02 -9.02 -25.21
CA ALA A 55 15.15 -9.42 -26.33
C ALA A 55 14.14 -10.51 -25.95
N SER A 56 14.52 -11.45 -25.09
CA SER A 56 13.68 -12.55 -24.61
C SER A 56 12.45 -12.09 -23.80
N GLN A 57 12.45 -10.88 -23.24
CA GLN A 57 11.38 -10.36 -22.40
C GLN A 57 10.43 -9.43 -23.18
N ARG A 58 10.92 -8.75 -24.24
CA ARG A 58 10.20 -7.68 -24.95
C ARG A 58 8.84 -8.11 -25.47
N ALA A 59 8.74 -9.31 -26.05
CA ALA A 59 7.50 -9.77 -26.67
C ALA A 59 6.33 -9.85 -25.69
N ALA A 60 6.57 -10.37 -24.49
CA ALA A 60 5.54 -10.50 -23.44
C ALA A 60 5.07 -9.11 -22.94
N TRP A 61 6.00 -8.19 -22.70
CA TRP A 61 5.69 -6.84 -22.25
C TRP A 61 4.97 -6.01 -23.31
N LEU A 62 5.39 -6.09 -24.59
CA LEU A 62 4.70 -5.41 -25.69
C LEU A 62 3.28 -5.98 -25.90
N ALA A 63 3.09 -7.28 -25.75
CA ALA A 63 1.77 -7.90 -25.78
C ALA A 63 0.87 -7.41 -24.63
N TYR A 64 1.44 -7.27 -23.42
CA TYR A 64 0.75 -6.70 -22.27
C TYR A 64 0.30 -5.25 -22.53
N LEU A 65 1.23 -4.39 -22.97
CA LEU A 65 0.91 -2.98 -23.29
C LEU A 65 -0.20 -2.87 -24.34
N ARG A 66 -0.10 -3.63 -25.44
CA ARG A 66 -1.16 -3.62 -26.48
C ARG A 66 -2.51 -4.06 -25.91
N ARG A 67 -2.55 -5.11 -25.11
CA ARG A 67 -3.79 -5.58 -24.47
C ARG A 67 -4.40 -4.50 -23.58
N SER A 68 -3.60 -3.87 -22.73
CA SER A 68 -4.04 -2.79 -21.84
C SER A 68 -4.58 -1.60 -22.64
N GLN A 69 -3.84 -1.13 -23.65
CA GLN A 69 -4.24 -0.01 -24.48
C GLN A 69 -5.54 -0.30 -25.27
N THR A 70 -5.65 -1.49 -25.86
CA THR A 70 -6.86 -1.91 -26.59
C THR A 70 -8.07 -1.95 -25.65
N GLN A 71 -7.91 -2.50 -24.44
CA GLN A 71 -8.99 -2.55 -23.47
C GLN A 71 -9.40 -1.15 -23.02
N ARG A 72 -8.45 -0.26 -22.70
CA ARG A 72 -8.75 1.12 -22.31
C ARG A 72 -9.54 1.86 -23.39
N GLN A 73 -9.15 1.71 -24.63
CA GLN A 73 -9.86 2.31 -25.78
C GLN A 73 -11.28 1.75 -25.91
N ALA A 74 -11.45 0.44 -25.78
CA ALA A 74 -12.75 -0.21 -25.85
C ALA A 74 -13.69 0.24 -24.71
N ASP A 75 -13.18 0.32 -23.47
CA ASP A 75 -13.95 0.76 -22.31
C ASP A 75 -14.44 2.20 -22.47
N LYS A 76 -13.55 3.10 -22.89
CA LYS A 76 -13.91 4.51 -23.16
C LYS A 76 -14.90 4.65 -24.29
N ALA A 77 -14.72 3.90 -25.39
CA ALA A 77 -15.65 3.91 -26.51
C ALA A 77 -17.04 3.40 -26.11
N ALA A 78 -17.11 2.34 -25.30
CA ALA A 78 -18.37 1.81 -24.77
C ALA A 78 -19.09 2.86 -23.91
N PHE A 79 -18.34 3.53 -23.01
CA PHE A 79 -18.91 4.57 -22.16
C PHE A 79 -19.38 5.80 -22.96
N GLN A 80 -18.63 6.24 -23.96
CA GLN A 80 -19.05 7.33 -24.85
C GLN A 80 -20.30 6.97 -25.65
N ALA A 81 -20.41 5.74 -26.13
CA ALA A 81 -21.62 5.26 -26.80
C ALA A 81 -22.83 5.24 -25.85
N GLU A 82 -22.62 4.85 -24.59
CA GLU A 82 -23.65 4.87 -23.55
C GLU A 82 -24.16 6.30 -23.28
N LEU A 83 -23.24 7.26 -23.08
CA LEU A 83 -23.59 8.69 -22.91
C LEU A 83 -24.44 9.22 -24.08
N LYS A 84 -24.01 8.92 -25.31
CA LYS A 84 -24.74 9.31 -26.53
C LYS A 84 -26.13 8.70 -26.57
N ASN A 85 -26.26 7.41 -26.24
CA ASN A 85 -27.55 6.71 -26.24
C ASN A 85 -28.48 7.22 -25.12
N ALA A 86 -27.93 7.65 -24.00
CA ALA A 86 -28.67 8.29 -22.91
C ALA A 86 -29.00 9.78 -23.16
N GLY A 87 -28.47 10.37 -24.24
CA GLY A 87 -28.69 11.80 -24.57
C GLY A 87 -27.94 12.73 -23.60
N LEU A 88 -26.88 12.28 -22.96
CA LEU A 88 -26.12 13.03 -21.96
C LEU A 88 -24.90 13.70 -22.58
N ALA A 89 -24.70 14.98 -22.31
CA ALA A 89 -23.50 15.72 -22.71
C ALA A 89 -22.34 15.51 -21.73
N THR A 90 -22.65 15.26 -20.46
CA THR A 90 -21.70 15.00 -19.39
C THR A 90 -22.13 13.77 -18.60
N PRO A 91 -21.18 12.98 -18.06
CA PRO A 91 -21.48 11.84 -17.18
C PRO A 91 -22.28 12.26 -15.94
N ILE A 92 -23.05 11.31 -15.41
CA ILE A 92 -23.64 11.41 -14.07
C ILE A 92 -22.58 10.98 -13.07
N GLU A 93 -22.39 11.75 -11.99
CA GLU A 93 -21.47 11.37 -10.91
C GLU A 93 -22.08 10.27 -10.04
N PRO A 94 -21.34 9.20 -9.74
CA PRO A 94 -21.81 8.13 -8.87
C PRO A 94 -21.70 8.50 -7.40
N PRO A 95 -22.35 7.71 -6.49
CA PRO A 95 -22.27 7.96 -5.06
C PRO A 95 -20.83 7.84 -4.56
N HIS A 96 -20.30 8.90 -3.95
CA HIS A 96 -18.96 8.90 -3.36
C HIS A 96 -18.97 8.23 -1.98
N GLY A 97 -18.01 7.35 -1.73
CA GLY A 97 -17.75 6.68 -0.45
C GLY A 97 -16.27 6.71 -0.08
N ASN A 98 -15.91 5.99 0.97
CA ASN A 98 -14.53 5.72 1.33
C ASN A 98 -14.25 4.23 1.14
N SER A 99 -13.15 3.88 0.48
CA SER A 99 -12.77 2.49 0.21
C SER A 99 -13.94 1.71 -0.43
N THR A 100 -14.39 0.62 0.16
CA THR A 100 -15.48 -0.26 -0.31
C THR A 100 -16.75 -0.10 0.51
N ARG A 101 -17.14 1.15 0.78
CA ARG A 101 -18.34 1.47 1.57
C ARG A 101 -19.59 0.76 1.04
N GLY A 102 -20.36 0.19 1.96
CA GLY A 102 -21.61 -0.50 1.63
C GLY A 102 -21.46 -1.97 1.29
N ILE A 103 -20.24 -2.53 1.33
CA ILE A 103 -19.96 -3.95 1.03
C ILE A 103 -19.42 -4.67 2.28
N PRO A 104 -20.27 -5.19 3.17
CA PRO A 104 -19.82 -5.87 4.39
C PRO A 104 -19.29 -7.27 4.06
N LEU A 105 -18.06 -7.59 4.53
CA LEU A 105 -17.47 -8.93 4.42
C LEU A 105 -17.47 -9.72 5.74
N ASN A 106 -18.01 -9.16 6.81
CA ASN A 106 -17.95 -9.70 8.17
C ASN A 106 -19.32 -10.07 8.74
N ARG A 107 -20.30 -10.37 7.88
CA ARG A 107 -21.63 -10.85 8.27
C ARG A 107 -21.64 -12.37 8.41
N ASP A 108 -22.60 -12.88 9.18
CA ASP A 108 -22.84 -14.31 9.28
C ASP A 108 -23.20 -14.93 7.92
N ALA A 109 -22.83 -16.17 7.69
CA ALA A 109 -23.01 -16.84 6.40
C ALA A 109 -24.47 -16.79 5.89
N GLY A 110 -25.45 -16.91 6.78
CA GLY A 110 -26.87 -16.84 6.42
C GLY A 110 -27.33 -15.47 5.95
N TRP A 111 -26.66 -14.39 6.38
CA TRP A 111 -27.01 -13.03 5.94
C TRP A 111 -26.78 -12.84 4.43
N TYR A 112 -25.77 -13.51 3.84
CA TYR A 112 -25.48 -13.40 2.41
C TYR A 112 -26.58 -13.97 1.51
N ALA A 113 -27.54 -14.74 2.04
CA ALA A 113 -28.76 -15.17 1.35
C ALA A 113 -29.93 -14.15 1.51
N SER A 114 -29.77 -13.05 2.24
CA SER A 114 -30.82 -12.08 2.48
C SER A 114 -31.13 -11.21 1.24
N ALA A 115 -32.30 -10.59 1.22
CA ALA A 115 -32.68 -9.62 0.18
C ALA A 115 -31.73 -8.40 0.14
N GLU A 116 -31.21 -7.98 1.30
CA GLU A 116 -30.22 -6.90 1.40
C GLU A 116 -28.91 -7.28 0.69
N ALA A 117 -28.36 -8.46 0.97
CA ALA A 117 -27.13 -8.93 0.34
C ALA A 117 -27.29 -9.09 -1.19
N ARG A 118 -28.44 -9.59 -1.65
CA ARG A 118 -28.77 -9.69 -3.08
C ARG A 118 -28.81 -8.34 -3.75
N ASN A 119 -29.44 -7.34 -3.11
CA ASN A 119 -29.48 -5.98 -3.63
C ASN A 119 -28.06 -5.39 -3.76
N ILE A 120 -27.20 -5.59 -2.76
CA ILE A 120 -25.79 -5.16 -2.83
C ILE A 120 -25.06 -5.87 -3.97
N ALA A 121 -25.29 -7.19 -4.18
CA ALA A 121 -24.71 -7.94 -5.30
C ALA A 121 -25.15 -7.38 -6.66
N ASP A 122 -26.41 -6.98 -6.81
CA ASP A 122 -26.93 -6.35 -8.04
C ASP A 122 -26.29 -4.99 -8.27
N ILE A 123 -26.11 -4.18 -7.21
CA ILE A 123 -25.40 -2.90 -7.27
C ILE A 123 -23.93 -3.14 -7.71
N ILE A 124 -23.24 -4.08 -7.10
CA ILE A 124 -21.86 -4.46 -7.46
C ILE A 124 -21.78 -4.80 -8.95
N VAL A 125 -22.67 -5.68 -9.45
CA VAL A 125 -22.69 -6.07 -10.86
C VAL A 125 -22.91 -4.87 -11.78
N SER A 126 -23.76 -3.93 -11.40
CA SER A 126 -24.09 -2.76 -12.22
C SER A 126 -22.91 -1.79 -12.40
N PHE A 127 -22.02 -1.66 -11.41
CA PHE A 127 -20.83 -0.80 -11.46
C PHE A 127 -19.58 -1.50 -12.00
N GLN A 128 -19.68 -2.76 -12.43
CA GLN A 128 -18.52 -3.45 -13.03
C GLN A 128 -18.12 -2.78 -14.35
N THR A 129 -16.86 -2.40 -14.48
CA THR A 129 -16.32 -1.82 -15.72
C THR A 129 -16.38 -2.84 -16.88
N PRO A 130 -16.36 -2.39 -18.14
CA PRO A 130 -16.30 -3.33 -19.27
C PRO A 130 -15.05 -4.24 -19.22
N ALA A 131 -13.92 -3.74 -18.71
CA ALA A 131 -12.72 -4.55 -18.44
C ALA A 131 -12.92 -5.63 -17.37
N GLY A 132 -13.88 -5.46 -16.46
CA GLY A 132 -14.24 -6.43 -15.43
C GLY A 132 -13.86 -6.07 -14.01
N GLY A 133 -13.08 -4.99 -13.79
CA GLY A 133 -12.76 -4.46 -12.45
C GLY A 133 -13.80 -3.46 -11.94
N TRP A 134 -13.50 -2.82 -10.81
CA TRP A 134 -14.32 -1.76 -10.21
C TRP A 134 -13.46 -0.54 -9.87
N GLY A 135 -14.10 0.64 -9.84
CA GLY A 135 -13.50 1.87 -9.33
C GLY A 135 -13.44 1.89 -7.80
N LYS A 136 -12.56 2.71 -7.24
CA LYS A 136 -12.44 2.91 -5.78
C LYS A 136 -13.38 4.01 -5.27
N ASN A 137 -13.53 4.07 -3.95
CA ASN A 137 -14.28 5.11 -3.24
C ASN A 137 -15.75 5.25 -3.67
N LEU A 138 -16.37 4.16 -4.07
CA LEU A 138 -17.75 4.10 -4.50
C LEU A 138 -18.66 3.61 -3.36
N ASP A 139 -19.74 4.36 -3.04
CA ASP A 139 -20.73 3.93 -2.04
C ASP A 139 -21.77 3.00 -2.66
N MET A 140 -21.56 1.69 -2.56
CA MET A 140 -22.43 0.65 -3.10
C MET A 140 -23.64 0.34 -2.20
N SER A 141 -23.93 1.18 -1.19
CA SER A 141 -25.18 1.08 -0.40
C SER A 141 -26.34 1.90 -0.99
N LYS A 142 -26.13 2.63 -2.09
CA LYS A 142 -27.09 3.62 -2.58
C LYS A 142 -28.03 3.08 -3.65
N HIS A 143 -27.53 2.88 -4.87
CA HIS A 143 -28.35 2.48 -6.01
C HIS A 143 -27.52 1.72 -7.05
N SER A 144 -28.17 0.97 -7.91
CA SER A 144 -27.54 0.40 -9.11
C SER A 144 -27.18 1.50 -10.10
N ARG A 145 -26.02 1.34 -10.75
CA ARG A 145 -25.51 2.28 -11.76
C ARG A 145 -26.55 2.53 -12.86
N GLN A 146 -26.72 3.80 -13.19
CA GLN A 146 -27.60 4.23 -14.26
C GLN A 146 -26.84 4.38 -15.59
N PRO A 147 -27.51 4.26 -16.75
CA PRO A 147 -26.90 4.58 -18.04
C PRO A 147 -26.32 5.99 -18.07
N GLY A 148 -25.03 6.12 -18.43
CA GLY A 148 -24.29 7.39 -18.45
C GLY A 148 -23.71 7.82 -17.08
N GLU A 149 -23.90 7.04 -16.03
CA GLU A 149 -23.22 7.24 -14.75
C GLU A 149 -21.77 6.70 -14.82
N ARG A 150 -20.81 7.42 -14.23
CA ARG A 150 -19.40 6.96 -14.18
C ARG A 150 -19.27 5.63 -13.41
N TYR A 151 -18.26 4.85 -13.74
CA TYR A 151 -17.95 3.59 -13.04
C TYR A 151 -17.25 3.78 -11.69
N GLY A 152 -16.80 4.98 -11.38
CA GLY A 152 -16.21 5.38 -10.13
C GLY A 152 -16.29 6.90 -9.96
N PRO A 153 -16.30 7.41 -8.71
CA PRO A 153 -16.36 8.84 -8.44
C PRO A 153 -15.06 9.53 -8.85
N ASP A 154 -15.09 10.85 -8.86
CA ASP A 154 -13.88 11.65 -8.97
C ASP A 154 -12.93 11.35 -7.79
N ASN A 155 -11.73 10.92 -8.12
CA ASN A 155 -10.67 10.58 -7.16
C ASN A 155 -9.49 11.57 -7.23
N LEU A 156 -9.70 12.73 -7.85
CA LEU A 156 -8.65 13.75 -7.94
C LEU A 156 -8.33 14.35 -6.58
N SER A 157 -7.06 14.60 -6.34
CA SER A 157 -6.63 15.32 -5.16
C SER A 157 -7.03 16.80 -5.25
N HIS A 158 -7.61 17.35 -4.20
CA HIS A 158 -7.90 18.78 -4.10
C HIS A 158 -6.66 19.67 -3.96
N TYR A 159 -5.48 19.07 -3.83
CA TYR A 159 -4.20 19.74 -3.61
C TYR A 159 -3.26 19.68 -4.81
N LEU A 160 -3.78 19.33 -6.00
CA LEU A 160 -2.95 19.25 -7.21
C LEU A 160 -2.31 20.60 -7.53
N ALA A 161 -1.00 20.57 -7.75
CA ALA A 161 -0.20 21.70 -8.22
C ALA A 161 0.51 21.33 -9.53
N GLY A 162 1.09 22.29 -10.20
CA GLY A 162 1.87 22.03 -11.40
C GLY A 162 3.02 21.05 -11.14
N GLY A 163 3.07 19.95 -11.89
CA GLY A 163 4.06 18.89 -11.74
C GLY A 163 3.85 17.97 -10.54
N ASP A 164 2.64 17.93 -10.00
CA ASP A 164 2.25 16.97 -8.98
C ASP A 164 2.24 15.54 -9.57
N PHE A 165 2.78 14.57 -8.82
CA PHE A 165 2.86 13.17 -9.28
C PHE A 165 1.49 12.49 -9.29
N ASP A 166 0.53 13.02 -8.53
CA ASP A 166 -0.85 12.54 -8.44
C ASP A 166 -1.75 13.08 -9.58
N ALA A 167 -1.21 13.94 -10.45
CA ALA A 167 -1.95 14.47 -11.59
C ALA A 167 -2.16 13.37 -12.64
N PRO A 168 -3.40 12.92 -12.88
CA PRO A 168 -3.66 11.87 -13.86
C PRO A 168 -3.52 12.41 -15.28
N ALA A 169 -3.11 11.54 -16.20
CA ALA A 169 -3.07 11.88 -17.63
C ALA A 169 -4.46 12.19 -18.20
N GLU A 170 -5.50 11.55 -17.65
CA GLU A 170 -6.90 11.70 -18.07
C GLU A 170 -7.81 11.84 -16.85
N PRO A 171 -8.11 13.06 -16.38
CA PRO A 171 -8.94 13.29 -15.19
C PRO A 171 -10.31 12.61 -15.24
N ASP A 172 -10.95 12.61 -16.42
CA ASP A 172 -12.28 12.02 -16.63
C ASP A 172 -12.30 10.48 -16.62
N TRP A 173 -11.13 9.84 -16.59
CA TRP A 173 -10.98 8.39 -16.59
C TRP A 173 -9.98 7.93 -15.54
N ASN A 174 -10.11 8.45 -14.31
CA ASN A 174 -9.20 8.22 -13.20
C ASN A 174 -9.69 7.06 -12.31
N TYR A 175 -8.81 6.10 -12.02
CA TYR A 175 -9.09 4.90 -11.20
C TYR A 175 -10.29 4.06 -11.70
N ILE A 176 -10.55 4.05 -12.98
CA ILE A 176 -11.60 3.22 -13.57
C ILE A 176 -11.07 1.81 -13.83
N GLY A 177 -11.37 0.92 -12.86
CA GLY A 177 -10.78 -0.42 -12.73
C GLY A 177 -9.47 -0.38 -11.93
N THR A 178 -9.54 -0.68 -10.64
CA THR A 178 -8.38 -0.61 -9.76
C THR A 178 -8.39 -1.72 -8.69
N ILE A 179 -7.24 -1.98 -8.09
CA ILE A 179 -7.09 -2.80 -6.88
C ILE A 179 -6.75 -1.95 -5.65
N ASP A 180 -6.75 -0.63 -5.79
CA ASP A 180 -6.47 0.33 -4.72
C ASP A 180 -7.67 0.49 -3.77
N ASN A 181 -7.41 0.79 -2.49
CA ASN A 181 -8.45 0.96 -1.46
C ASN A 181 -9.44 -0.22 -1.42
N ASP A 182 -8.95 -1.46 -1.46
CA ASP A 182 -9.72 -2.71 -1.44
C ASP A 182 -10.68 -2.90 -2.63
N ALA A 183 -10.64 -2.04 -3.64
CA ALA A 183 -11.51 -2.18 -4.82
C ALA A 183 -11.20 -3.47 -5.59
N THR A 184 -12.15 -3.96 -6.33
CA THR A 184 -12.15 -5.23 -7.08
C THR A 184 -12.08 -6.47 -6.20
N THR A 185 -11.14 -6.55 -5.25
CA THR A 185 -11.01 -7.72 -4.35
C THR A 185 -12.20 -7.86 -3.40
N THR A 186 -12.68 -6.76 -2.82
CA THR A 186 -13.87 -6.77 -1.96
C THR A 186 -15.13 -7.14 -2.72
N GLN A 187 -15.36 -6.58 -3.91
CA GLN A 187 -16.51 -6.92 -4.74
C GLN A 187 -16.53 -8.41 -5.09
N LEU A 188 -15.38 -8.97 -5.47
CA LEU A 188 -15.24 -10.39 -5.78
C LEU A 188 -15.48 -11.27 -4.55
N ASN A 189 -14.93 -10.93 -3.41
CA ASN A 189 -15.14 -11.64 -2.15
C ASN A 189 -16.60 -11.59 -1.71
N PHE A 190 -17.30 -10.47 -1.90
CA PHE A 190 -18.70 -10.34 -1.59
C PHE A 190 -19.56 -11.20 -2.53
N LEU A 191 -19.36 -11.09 -3.84
CA LEU A 191 -20.06 -11.93 -4.82
C LEU A 191 -19.85 -13.43 -4.54
N ALA A 192 -18.64 -13.85 -4.18
CA ALA A 192 -18.37 -15.24 -3.83
C ALA A 192 -19.23 -15.72 -2.65
N ARG A 193 -19.40 -14.89 -1.60
CA ARG A 193 -20.25 -15.21 -0.44
C ARG A 193 -21.73 -15.33 -0.81
N VAL A 194 -22.24 -14.36 -1.59
CA VAL A 194 -23.64 -14.35 -2.03
C VAL A 194 -23.92 -15.56 -2.95
N ILE A 195 -23.04 -15.82 -3.93
CA ILE A 195 -23.16 -16.97 -4.85
C ILE A 195 -23.19 -18.29 -4.06
N THR A 196 -22.34 -18.42 -3.05
CA THR A 196 -22.27 -19.63 -2.21
C THR A 196 -23.52 -19.78 -1.34
N ALA A 197 -24.01 -18.67 -0.77
CA ALA A 197 -25.21 -18.68 0.07
C ALA A 197 -26.49 -19.02 -0.70
N GLU A 198 -26.59 -18.69 -1.99
CA GLU A 198 -27.69 -19.07 -2.89
C GLU A 198 -27.69 -20.58 -3.27
N GLY A 199 -26.58 -21.28 -3.07
CA GLY A 199 -26.47 -22.72 -3.32
C GLY A 199 -26.53 -23.08 -4.80
N THR A 200 -27.52 -23.90 -5.21
CA THR A 200 -27.57 -24.48 -6.58
C THR A 200 -28.11 -23.54 -7.64
N THR A 201 -28.74 -22.44 -7.30
CA THR A 201 -29.43 -21.52 -8.24
C THR A 201 -29.02 -20.06 -8.09
N PRO A 202 -27.71 -19.73 -8.07
CA PRO A 202 -27.30 -18.34 -8.03
C PRO A 202 -27.67 -17.63 -9.33
N THR A 203 -27.92 -16.32 -9.24
CA THR A 203 -28.19 -15.48 -10.40
C THR A 203 -27.03 -15.57 -11.40
N ALA A 204 -27.34 -15.90 -12.66
CA ALA A 204 -26.32 -16.05 -13.71
C ALA A 204 -25.45 -14.79 -13.89
N ALA A 205 -26.03 -13.60 -13.65
CA ALA A 205 -25.33 -12.33 -13.72
C ALA A 205 -24.22 -12.21 -12.66
N TRP A 206 -24.43 -12.65 -11.41
CA TRP A 206 -23.41 -12.59 -10.35
C TRP A 206 -22.23 -13.50 -10.66
N ARG A 207 -22.50 -14.75 -11.12
CA ARG A 207 -21.41 -15.65 -11.57
C ARG A 207 -20.65 -15.10 -12.76
N ALA A 208 -21.33 -14.55 -13.75
CA ALA A 208 -20.68 -13.94 -14.91
C ALA A 208 -19.83 -12.74 -14.52
N SER A 209 -20.32 -11.90 -13.61
CA SER A 209 -19.59 -10.75 -13.07
C SER A 209 -18.35 -11.20 -12.30
N PHE A 210 -18.48 -12.18 -11.40
CA PHE A 210 -17.35 -12.75 -10.66
C PHE A 210 -16.27 -13.27 -11.63
N LEU A 211 -16.64 -14.09 -12.62
CA LEU A 211 -15.67 -14.65 -13.57
C LEU A 211 -14.97 -13.58 -14.41
N ARG A 212 -15.70 -12.54 -14.88
CA ARG A 212 -15.09 -11.39 -15.55
C ARG A 212 -14.10 -10.65 -14.65
N GLY A 213 -14.43 -10.49 -13.36
CA GLY A 213 -13.51 -9.87 -12.41
C GLY A 213 -12.24 -10.68 -12.17
N ILE A 214 -12.32 -12.02 -12.19
CA ILE A 214 -11.12 -12.88 -12.14
C ILE A 214 -10.31 -12.75 -13.43
N ASP A 215 -10.95 -12.75 -14.60
CA ASP A 215 -10.26 -12.54 -15.88
C ASP A 215 -9.60 -11.15 -15.94
N TYR A 216 -10.23 -10.12 -15.36
CA TYR A 216 -9.63 -8.79 -15.18
C TYR A 216 -8.33 -8.86 -14.37
N LEU A 217 -8.33 -9.48 -13.20
CA LEU A 217 -7.13 -9.61 -12.35
C LEU A 217 -6.02 -10.41 -13.04
N LEU A 218 -6.37 -11.48 -13.78
CA LEU A 218 -5.42 -12.26 -14.56
C LEU A 218 -4.85 -11.47 -15.75
N ALA A 219 -5.65 -10.62 -16.39
CA ALA A 219 -5.22 -9.74 -17.47
C ALA A 219 -4.35 -8.58 -16.97
N ALA A 220 -4.63 -8.08 -15.78
CA ALA A 220 -3.87 -7.01 -15.13
C ALA A 220 -2.47 -7.46 -14.68
N GLN A 221 -2.26 -8.75 -14.42
CA GLN A 221 -0.96 -9.25 -13.94
C GLN A 221 0.14 -9.05 -14.98
N TYR A 222 1.23 -8.41 -14.56
CA TYR A 222 2.45 -8.22 -15.36
C TYR A 222 3.13 -9.55 -15.73
N PRO A 223 3.94 -9.56 -16.80
CA PRO A 223 4.75 -10.74 -17.16
C PRO A 223 5.66 -11.23 -16.02
N ASN A 224 6.14 -10.35 -15.16
CA ASN A 224 6.98 -10.68 -14.01
C ASN A 224 6.21 -11.12 -12.75
N GLY A 225 4.88 -11.08 -12.78
CA GLY A 225 4.01 -11.54 -11.70
C GLY A 225 3.42 -10.47 -10.80
N GLY A 226 3.87 -9.21 -10.87
CA GLY A 226 3.28 -8.09 -10.14
C GLY A 226 1.95 -7.61 -10.73
N TRP A 227 1.29 -6.67 -10.06
CA TRP A 227 0.08 -5.99 -10.54
C TRP A 227 0.24 -4.47 -10.47
N PRO A 228 -0.26 -3.73 -11.49
CA PRO A 228 -0.39 -2.28 -11.41
C PRO A 228 -1.51 -1.89 -10.43
N GLN A 229 -1.50 -0.66 -9.98
CA GLN A 229 -2.58 -0.14 -9.15
C GLN A 229 -3.90 0.00 -9.93
N VAL A 230 -3.79 0.39 -11.20
CA VAL A 230 -4.93 0.60 -12.12
C VAL A 230 -4.75 -0.22 -13.38
N TRP A 231 -5.79 -0.92 -13.82
CA TRP A 231 -5.80 -1.60 -15.11
C TRP A 231 -7.18 -1.45 -15.80
N PRO A 232 -7.23 -1.11 -17.09
CA PRO A 232 -6.12 -0.83 -18.02
C PRO A 232 -5.23 0.33 -17.57
N LEU A 233 -3.93 0.26 -17.90
CA LEU A 233 -2.89 1.18 -17.42
C LEU A 233 -3.27 2.66 -17.58
N GLU A 234 -3.00 3.45 -16.56
CA GLU A 234 -3.32 4.88 -16.50
C GLU A 234 -2.09 5.79 -16.69
N GLY A 235 -0.90 5.25 -16.42
CA GLY A 235 0.35 6.00 -16.48
C GLY A 235 0.83 6.47 -15.10
N GLY A 236 2.01 7.08 -15.05
CA GLY A 236 2.61 7.55 -13.81
C GLY A 236 2.85 6.40 -12.81
N TYR A 237 2.73 6.69 -11.52
CA TYR A 237 2.90 5.70 -10.47
C TYR A 237 1.78 4.63 -10.43
N HIS A 238 0.64 4.87 -11.09
CA HIS A 238 -0.43 3.89 -11.20
C HIS A 238 -0.01 2.64 -12.00
N ASP A 239 1.03 2.76 -12.84
CA ASP A 239 1.65 1.64 -13.55
C ASP A 239 2.68 0.89 -12.69
N ALA A 240 3.02 1.35 -11.49
CA ALA A 240 3.94 0.64 -10.61
C ALA A 240 3.34 -0.67 -10.09
N ILE A 241 4.18 -1.67 -9.83
CA ILE A 241 3.78 -2.83 -9.01
C ILE A 241 3.45 -2.28 -7.64
N THR A 242 2.22 -2.53 -7.14
CA THR A 242 1.72 -1.86 -5.94
C THR A 242 1.44 -2.83 -4.80
N TYR A 243 2.12 -2.60 -3.67
CA TYR A 243 1.77 -3.17 -2.37
C TYR A 243 0.95 -2.20 -1.53
N ASN A 244 0.83 -0.92 -1.95
CA ASN A 244 0.06 0.10 -1.27
C ASN A 244 -1.35 -0.39 -0.90
N ASP A 245 -1.78 -0.10 0.33
CA ASP A 245 -3.08 -0.49 0.88
C ASP A 245 -3.38 -2.00 0.68
N ASP A 246 -2.36 -2.84 0.83
CA ASP A 246 -2.42 -4.31 0.71
C ASP A 246 -2.90 -4.81 -0.66
N ALA A 247 -2.93 -3.96 -1.67
CA ALA A 247 -3.57 -4.22 -2.96
C ALA A 247 -3.12 -5.53 -3.62
N MET A 248 -1.81 -5.71 -3.83
CA MET A 248 -1.29 -6.93 -4.44
C MET A 248 -1.45 -8.15 -3.54
N THR A 249 -1.32 -8.02 -2.22
CA THR A 249 -1.48 -9.14 -1.27
C THR A 249 -2.91 -9.65 -1.25
N GLN A 250 -3.90 -8.78 -1.27
CA GLN A 250 -5.32 -9.14 -1.36
C GLN A 250 -5.65 -9.88 -2.67
N VAL A 251 -5.08 -9.43 -3.80
CA VAL A 251 -5.22 -10.17 -5.08
C VAL A 251 -4.59 -11.56 -4.97
N MET A 252 -3.43 -11.68 -4.36
CA MET A 252 -2.75 -12.97 -4.18
C MET A 252 -3.54 -13.91 -3.26
N GLU A 253 -4.09 -13.42 -2.15
CA GLU A 253 -4.98 -14.18 -1.26
C GLU A 253 -6.22 -14.68 -2.02
N LEU A 254 -6.83 -13.81 -2.82
CA LEU A 254 -7.97 -14.19 -3.64
C LEU A 254 -7.59 -15.28 -4.65
N MET A 255 -6.46 -15.17 -5.35
CA MET A 255 -5.95 -16.20 -6.26
C MET A 255 -5.67 -17.52 -5.53
N HIS A 256 -5.10 -17.45 -4.33
CA HIS A 256 -4.88 -18.64 -3.50
C HIS A 256 -6.20 -19.32 -3.13
N ASN A 257 -7.18 -18.58 -2.64
CA ASN A 257 -8.50 -19.08 -2.25
C ASN A 257 -9.23 -19.73 -3.44
N ILE A 258 -9.17 -19.12 -4.63
CA ILE A 258 -9.73 -19.69 -5.88
C ILE A 258 -9.02 -20.98 -6.26
N PHE A 259 -7.70 -21.03 -6.17
CA PHE A 259 -6.93 -22.24 -6.40
C PHE A 259 -7.34 -23.38 -5.45
N GLN A 260 -7.47 -23.10 -4.15
CA GLN A 260 -7.94 -24.08 -3.17
C GLN A 260 -9.36 -24.57 -3.50
N GLY A 261 -10.22 -23.72 -4.05
CA GLY A 261 -11.57 -24.07 -4.49
C GLY A 261 -12.45 -24.58 -3.36
N GLN A 262 -12.28 -24.04 -2.16
CA GLN A 262 -13.01 -24.43 -0.94
C GLN A 262 -13.89 -23.29 -0.43
N GLY A 263 -14.80 -23.58 0.48
CA GLY A 263 -15.66 -22.58 1.11
C GLY A 263 -16.41 -21.75 0.07
N ASN A 264 -16.29 -20.43 0.15
CA ASN A 264 -16.96 -19.50 -0.75
C ASN A 264 -16.50 -19.58 -2.22
N PHE A 265 -15.45 -20.34 -2.52
CA PHE A 265 -14.90 -20.51 -3.88
C PHE A 265 -15.12 -21.90 -4.47
N ALA A 266 -15.93 -22.76 -3.80
CA ALA A 266 -16.22 -24.11 -4.28
C ALA A 266 -16.96 -24.14 -5.63
N PHE A 267 -17.72 -23.07 -5.95
CA PHE A 267 -18.45 -22.92 -7.21
C PHE A 267 -17.57 -22.57 -8.42
N VAL A 268 -16.30 -22.20 -8.18
CA VAL A 268 -15.38 -21.76 -9.25
C VAL A 268 -15.08 -22.93 -10.19
N PRO A 269 -15.18 -22.71 -11.53
CA PRO A 269 -14.89 -23.75 -12.51
C PRO A 269 -13.49 -24.37 -12.36
N ALA A 270 -13.40 -25.68 -12.58
CA ALA A 270 -12.15 -26.43 -12.34
C ALA A 270 -10.98 -25.97 -13.24
N ASP A 271 -11.26 -25.46 -14.44
CA ASP A 271 -10.27 -24.95 -15.41
C ASP A 271 -9.70 -23.58 -15.00
N LEU A 272 -10.41 -22.81 -14.16
CA LEU A 272 -9.91 -21.52 -13.64
C LEU A 272 -8.89 -21.73 -12.50
N ARG A 273 -9.02 -22.80 -11.71
CA ARG A 273 -8.13 -23.06 -10.56
C ARG A 273 -6.64 -23.14 -10.91
N PRO A 274 -6.21 -23.85 -11.99
CA PRO A 274 -4.81 -23.86 -12.40
C PRO A 274 -4.31 -22.46 -12.83
N ARG A 275 -5.15 -21.64 -13.47
CA ARG A 275 -4.81 -20.27 -13.85
C ARG A 275 -4.56 -19.40 -12.62
N ALA A 276 -5.41 -19.52 -11.60
CA ALA A 276 -5.24 -18.84 -10.32
C ALA A 276 -3.97 -19.30 -9.59
N ALA A 277 -3.68 -20.61 -9.56
CA ALA A 277 -2.46 -21.17 -8.99
C ALA A 277 -1.19 -20.61 -9.66
N GLN A 278 -1.18 -20.56 -11.00
CA GLN A 278 -0.06 -19.98 -11.76
C GLN A 278 0.09 -18.48 -11.49
N SER A 279 -1.02 -17.74 -11.39
CA SER A 279 -1.03 -16.32 -11.08
C SER A 279 -0.45 -16.08 -9.67
N PHE A 280 -0.89 -16.81 -8.67
CA PHE A 280 -0.36 -16.77 -7.31
C PHE A 280 1.15 -17.09 -7.27
N ALA A 281 1.58 -18.16 -7.94
CA ALA A 281 3.00 -18.54 -7.99
C ALA A 281 3.89 -17.46 -8.65
N ARG A 282 3.40 -16.79 -9.73
CA ARG A 282 4.12 -15.66 -10.32
C ARG A 282 4.17 -14.47 -9.37
N GLY A 283 3.07 -14.19 -8.65
CA GLY A 283 3.01 -13.16 -7.61
C GLY A 283 4.05 -13.39 -6.52
N LEU A 284 4.17 -14.62 -6.00
CA LEU A 284 5.23 -14.99 -5.05
C LEU A 284 6.62 -14.76 -5.62
N GLY A 285 6.85 -15.11 -6.89
CA GLY A 285 8.12 -14.84 -7.57
C GLY A 285 8.44 -13.34 -7.63
N CYS A 286 7.43 -12.47 -7.79
CA CYS A 286 7.58 -11.03 -7.73
C CYS A 286 7.92 -10.57 -6.29
N VAL A 287 7.17 -11.04 -5.29
CA VAL A 287 7.40 -10.72 -3.86
C VAL A 287 8.85 -11.01 -3.45
N PHE A 288 9.41 -12.17 -3.84
CA PHE A 288 10.79 -12.50 -3.48
C PHE A 288 11.85 -11.65 -4.20
N LYS A 289 11.56 -11.21 -5.44
CA LYS A 289 12.49 -10.38 -6.21
C LYS A 289 12.48 -8.92 -5.75
N THR A 290 11.38 -8.46 -5.19
CA THR A 290 11.21 -7.09 -4.70
C THR A 290 11.53 -6.93 -3.21
N GLN A 291 11.84 -8.02 -2.49
CA GLN A 291 12.31 -7.89 -1.11
C GLN A 291 13.64 -7.15 -1.06
N LEU A 292 13.66 -6.00 -0.38
CA LEU A 292 14.83 -5.15 -0.29
C LEU A 292 15.97 -5.82 0.47
N SER A 293 17.18 -5.36 0.21
CA SER A 293 18.36 -5.80 0.94
C SER A 293 19.24 -4.62 1.35
N ASN A 294 19.80 -4.70 2.56
CA ASN A 294 20.80 -3.77 3.05
C ASN A 294 22.09 -4.56 3.34
N ASN A 295 23.21 -4.19 2.70
CA ASN A 295 24.50 -4.87 2.82
C ASN A 295 24.41 -6.41 2.62
N GLY A 296 23.64 -6.84 1.62
CA GLY A 296 23.44 -8.25 1.29
C GLY A 296 22.49 -9.02 2.23
N LYS A 297 21.89 -8.37 3.21
CA LYS A 297 20.88 -8.96 4.10
C LYS A 297 19.49 -8.49 3.66
N ARG A 298 18.59 -9.43 3.39
CA ARG A 298 17.19 -9.12 3.11
C ARG A 298 16.55 -8.35 4.27
N THR A 299 15.64 -7.42 3.95
CA THR A 299 14.89 -6.62 4.89
C THR A 299 13.39 -6.77 4.64
N ILE A 300 12.68 -5.68 4.46
CA ILE A 300 11.26 -5.60 4.15
C ILE A 300 11.05 -5.11 2.72
N TRP A 301 9.84 -4.71 2.37
CA TRP A 301 9.49 -4.22 1.03
C TRP A 301 9.20 -2.71 1.05
N ALA A 302 9.36 -2.09 -0.12
CA ALA A 302 8.83 -0.75 -0.38
C ALA A 302 7.34 -0.81 -0.76
N GLN A 303 6.69 0.33 -0.79
CA GLN A 303 5.26 0.45 -1.13
C GLN A 303 4.99 0.14 -2.61
N GLN A 304 5.87 0.59 -3.51
CA GLN A 304 5.71 0.40 -4.95
C GLN A 304 7.05 0.16 -5.65
N TYR A 305 6.97 -0.51 -6.81
CA TYR A 305 8.14 -0.88 -7.61
C TYR A 305 7.93 -0.60 -9.09
N ASP A 306 8.99 -0.15 -9.74
CA ASP A 306 9.01 -0.04 -11.20
C ASP A 306 8.80 -1.42 -11.84
N PRO A 307 7.84 -1.56 -12.77
CA PRO A 307 7.48 -2.87 -13.30
C PRO A 307 8.56 -3.52 -14.16
N LEU A 308 9.50 -2.76 -14.72
CA LEU A 308 10.54 -3.30 -15.60
C LEU A 308 11.83 -3.61 -14.86
N THR A 309 12.22 -2.77 -13.91
CA THR A 309 13.48 -2.89 -13.17
C THR A 309 13.34 -3.64 -11.86
N LEU A 310 12.14 -3.67 -11.28
CA LEU A 310 11.85 -4.16 -9.93
C LEU A 310 12.55 -3.34 -8.83
N GLU A 311 13.03 -2.15 -9.16
CA GLU A 311 13.55 -1.21 -8.17
C GLU A 311 12.39 -0.45 -7.51
N PRO A 312 12.51 -0.07 -6.24
CA PRO A 312 11.52 0.78 -5.59
C PRO A 312 11.25 2.05 -6.39
N THR A 313 9.99 2.49 -6.42
CA THR A 313 9.59 3.75 -7.05
C THR A 313 8.65 4.54 -6.15
N SER A 314 8.64 5.84 -6.31
CA SER A 314 7.72 6.72 -5.60
C SER A 314 6.28 6.57 -6.11
N ALA A 315 5.33 7.05 -5.31
CA ALA A 315 3.98 7.29 -5.76
C ALA A 315 3.69 8.80 -5.77
N ARG A 316 2.91 9.30 -4.79
CA ARG A 316 2.61 10.73 -4.68
C ARG A 316 3.84 11.53 -4.26
N ASN A 317 3.80 12.85 -4.35
CA ASN A 317 4.91 13.73 -4.03
C ASN A 317 5.62 13.40 -2.71
N TYR A 318 4.88 12.94 -1.71
CA TYR A 318 5.32 12.67 -0.34
C TYR A 318 5.54 11.18 -0.02
N GLU A 319 5.47 10.30 -1.02
CA GLU A 319 5.64 8.86 -0.88
C GLU A 319 6.93 8.41 -1.54
N PRO A 320 8.04 8.34 -0.78
CA PRO A 320 9.34 7.99 -1.32
C PRO A 320 9.48 6.48 -1.63
N PRO A 321 10.46 6.09 -2.47
CA PRO A 321 10.71 4.72 -2.87
C PRO A 321 11.50 3.94 -1.80
N ASP A 322 11.04 3.92 -0.57
CA ASP A 322 11.78 3.44 0.60
C ASP A 322 11.06 2.31 1.35
N PRO A 323 11.75 1.55 2.21
CA PRO A 323 11.16 0.48 3.01
C PRO A 323 9.90 0.92 3.76
N CYS A 324 8.80 0.15 3.62
CA CYS A 324 7.50 0.46 4.19
C CYS A 324 6.99 -0.67 5.09
N PRO A 325 6.97 -0.49 6.43
CA PRO A 325 6.54 -1.51 7.39
C PRO A 325 5.08 -1.94 7.25
N ALA A 326 4.15 -1.02 6.94
CA ALA A 326 2.74 -1.33 6.87
C ALA A 326 2.46 -2.39 5.78
N GLU A 327 2.83 -2.11 4.54
CA GLU A 327 2.66 -3.03 3.40
C GLU A 327 3.47 -4.32 3.56
N SER A 328 4.64 -4.22 4.18
CA SER A 328 5.47 -5.40 4.49
C SER A 328 4.80 -6.32 5.49
N THR A 329 3.97 -5.79 6.39
CA THR A 329 3.17 -6.58 7.34
C THR A 329 2.21 -7.51 6.61
N ALA A 330 1.43 -6.99 5.67
CA ALA A 330 0.51 -7.79 4.87
C ALA A 330 1.22 -8.88 4.06
N ILE A 331 2.38 -8.55 3.47
CA ILE A 331 3.21 -9.54 2.75
C ILE A 331 3.67 -10.65 3.70
N LEU A 332 4.16 -10.30 4.89
CA LEU A 332 4.62 -11.29 5.88
C LEU A 332 3.47 -12.17 6.37
N LEU A 333 2.28 -11.60 6.60
CA LEU A 333 1.08 -12.36 6.97
C LEU A 333 0.65 -13.32 5.86
N LEU A 334 0.62 -12.88 4.59
CA LEU A 334 0.36 -13.74 3.44
C LEU A 334 1.34 -14.93 3.40
N LEU A 335 2.64 -14.67 3.54
CA LEU A 335 3.66 -15.73 3.50
C LEU A 335 3.53 -16.73 4.65
N MET A 336 3.07 -16.29 5.82
CA MET A 336 2.89 -17.15 7.00
C MET A 336 1.56 -17.91 7.00
N ASN A 337 0.51 -17.35 6.41
CA ASN A 337 -0.83 -17.93 6.47
C ASN A 337 -1.14 -18.84 5.28
N ASP A 338 -0.72 -18.43 4.06
CA ASP A 338 -1.14 -19.11 2.83
C ASP A 338 -0.14 -20.15 2.32
N LEU A 339 1.02 -20.28 2.98
CA LEU A 339 2.05 -21.24 2.60
C LEU A 339 2.31 -22.28 3.72
N PRO A 340 1.46 -23.31 3.85
CA PRO A 340 1.55 -24.27 4.95
C PRO A 340 2.82 -25.14 4.93
N LYS A 341 3.52 -25.18 3.80
CA LYS A 341 4.82 -25.87 3.63
C LYS A 341 5.84 -24.90 3.03
N PRO A 342 6.32 -23.93 3.81
CA PRO A 342 7.22 -22.90 3.30
C PRO A 342 8.56 -23.48 2.89
N SER A 343 9.03 -23.09 1.69
CA SER A 343 10.39 -23.39 1.22
C SER A 343 11.44 -22.69 2.06
N ALA A 344 12.73 -23.02 1.86
CA ALA A 344 13.83 -22.32 2.53
C ALA A 344 13.82 -20.81 2.22
N ASP A 345 13.54 -20.43 0.96
CA ASP A 345 13.47 -19.02 0.56
C ASP A 345 12.32 -18.27 1.25
N VAL A 346 11.12 -18.90 1.37
CA VAL A 346 9.99 -18.34 2.14
C VAL A 346 10.37 -18.13 3.59
N ARG A 347 10.96 -19.15 4.24
CA ARG A 347 11.41 -19.05 5.63
C ARG A 347 12.41 -17.92 5.82
N GLN A 348 13.37 -17.78 4.88
CA GLN A 348 14.37 -16.73 4.93
C GLN A 348 13.76 -15.35 4.74
N ALA A 349 12.82 -15.20 3.81
CA ALA A 349 12.11 -13.93 3.57
C ALA A 349 11.34 -13.47 4.83
N ILE A 350 10.58 -14.39 5.44
CA ILE A 350 9.84 -14.12 6.69
C ILE A 350 10.80 -13.72 7.81
N LYS A 351 11.83 -14.54 8.10
CA LYS A 351 12.77 -14.27 9.20
C LYS A 351 13.49 -12.94 9.04
N SER A 352 13.88 -12.61 7.82
CA SER A 352 14.57 -11.36 7.53
C SER A 352 13.66 -10.16 7.75
N GLY A 353 12.42 -10.20 7.24
CA GLY A 353 11.44 -9.13 7.44
C GLY A 353 11.09 -8.93 8.92
N ILE A 354 10.78 -10.01 9.63
CA ILE A 354 10.50 -9.98 11.08
C ILE A 354 11.70 -9.44 11.87
N GLY A 355 12.92 -9.87 11.53
CA GLY A 355 14.13 -9.38 12.18
C GLY A 355 14.32 -7.88 12.00
N TRP A 356 14.02 -7.37 10.79
CA TRP A 356 14.07 -5.95 10.50
C TRP A 356 12.99 -5.17 11.27
N LEU A 357 11.73 -5.64 11.30
CA LEU A 357 10.65 -5.02 12.05
C LEU A 357 10.95 -4.94 13.56
N ARG A 358 11.51 -6.00 14.15
CA ARG A 358 11.93 -5.99 15.56
C ARG A 358 13.02 -4.96 15.83
N LYS A 359 13.97 -4.81 14.92
CA LYS A 359 15.08 -3.87 15.03
C LYS A 359 14.63 -2.41 14.99
N THR A 360 13.63 -2.11 14.16
CA THR A 360 13.19 -0.73 13.85
C THR A 360 11.97 -0.27 14.64
N ALA A 361 11.47 -1.09 15.56
CA ALA A 361 10.37 -0.75 16.45
C ALA A 361 10.74 0.45 17.37
N ILE A 362 9.87 1.44 17.40
CA ILE A 362 10.02 2.67 18.17
C ILE A 362 9.20 2.53 19.46
N TYR A 363 9.85 2.71 20.61
CA TYR A 363 9.24 2.67 21.92
C TYR A 363 9.33 4.03 22.61
N GLY A 364 8.49 4.26 23.61
CA GLY A 364 8.52 5.49 24.41
C GLY A 364 8.02 6.73 23.67
N GLN A 365 7.31 6.54 22.56
CA GLN A 365 6.74 7.63 21.76
C GLN A 365 5.29 7.33 21.36
N SER A 366 4.48 8.38 21.23
CA SER A 366 3.09 8.31 20.79
C SER A 366 2.83 9.28 19.66
N TRP A 367 2.11 8.84 18.63
CA TRP A 367 1.65 9.66 17.52
C TRP A 367 0.20 10.06 17.73
N GLY A 368 -0.07 11.35 17.90
CA GLY A 368 -1.42 11.81 18.23
C GLY A 368 -1.71 13.25 17.88
N PRO A 369 -2.97 13.71 18.07
CA PRO A 369 -3.39 15.08 17.84
C PRO A 369 -2.63 16.07 18.75
N ALA A 370 -2.28 17.26 18.19
CA ALA A 370 -1.70 18.39 18.91
C ALA A 370 -2.31 19.70 18.38
N ALA A 371 -1.98 20.84 18.98
CA ALA A 371 -2.58 22.13 18.65
C ALA A 371 -2.34 22.58 17.20
N ASN A 372 -1.21 22.18 16.61
CA ASN A 372 -0.78 22.56 15.26
C ASN A 372 -0.70 21.38 14.29
N GLY A 373 -1.54 20.35 14.50
CA GLY A 373 -1.54 19.11 13.73
C GLY A 373 -1.05 17.94 14.59
N ARG A 374 -1.05 16.72 14.02
CA ARG A 374 -0.54 15.54 14.72
C ARG A 374 0.97 15.66 14.94
N ASN A 375 1.44 15.25 16.10
CA ASN A 375 2.85 15.28 16.47
C ASN A 375 3.29 13.94 17.07
N LEU A 376 4.58 13.63 16.94
CA LEU A 376 5.24 12.58 17.69
C LEU A 376 5.71 13.15 19.02
N THR A 377 5.30 12.54 20.13
CA THR A 377 5.60 13.01 21.49
C THR A 377 6.12 11.91 22.37
N ALA A 378 6.98 12.23 23.32
CA ALA A 378 7.48 11.29 24.30
C ALA A 378 6.34 10.77 25.20
N HIS A 379 6.28 9.45 25.40
CA HIS A 379 5.30 8.77 26.25
C HIS A 379 5.92 7.45 26.76
N ALA A 380 6.39 7.43 27.99
CA ALA A 380 7.27 6.38 28.52
C ALA A 380 6.73 4.94 28.34
N ASP A 381 5.42 4.75 28.44
CA ASP A 381 4.76 3.44 28.35
C ASP A 381 4.21 3.12 26.94
N ALA A 382 4.47 3.98 25.94
CA ALA A 382 3.96 3.79 24.59
C ALA A 382 4.90 2.91 23.73
N GLY A 383 4.29 2.25 22.77
CA GLY A 383 4.99 1.47 21.74
C GLY A 383 4.52 0.02 21.69
N PRO A 384 5.01 -0.77 20.72
CA PRO A 384 5.86 -0.28 19.62
C PRO A 384 5.10 0.49 18.55
N LEU A 385 5.79 1.42 17.90
CA LEU A 385 5.36 2.12 16.69
C LEU A 385 6.37 1.89 15.56
N TRP A 386 5.91 2.04 14.33
CA TRP A 386 6.78 2.12 13.14
C TRP A 386 6.38 3.33 12.31
N ALA A 387 7.38 4.03 11.77
CA ALA A 387 7.13 5.05 10.76
C ALA A 387 6.67 4.39 9.44
N ARG A 388 5.96 5.15 8.61
CA ARG A 388 5.51 4.67 7.30
C ARG A 388 6.68 4.33 6.38
N TYR A 389 7.74 5.14 6.40
CA TYR A 389 8.93 4.96 5.55
C TYR A 389 10.22 5.04 6.37
N TYR A 390 11.23 4.33 5.90
CA TYR A 390 12.58 4.34 6.47
C TYR A 390 13.61 4.51 5.36
N LEU A 391 14.57 5.39 5.56
CA LEU A 391 15.66 5.62 4.59
C LEU A 391 16.38 4.32 4.27
N ALA A 392 16.40 3.93 3.01
CA ALA A 392 17.04 2.71 2.55
C ALA A 392 18.52 2.68 2.95
N GLY A 393 18.95 1.60 3.58
CA GLY A 393 20.33 1.42 4.04
C GLY A 393 20.66 2.03 5.40
N ALA A 394 19.88 2.97 5.92
CA ALA A 394 20.11 3.60 7.23
C ALA A 394 19.14 3.10 8.32
N ASP A 395 17.96 2.57 7.92
CA ASP A 395 16.90 2.12 8.82
C ASP A 395 16.40 3.24 9.78
N THR A 396 16.45 4.51 9.33
CA THR A 396 15.94 5.69 10.05
C THR A 396 14.62 6.17 9.45
N PRO A 397 13.63 6.57 10.27
CA PRO A 397 12.36 7.12 9.77
C PRO A 397 12.57 8.32 8.86
N ILE A 398 11.75 8.42 7.79
CA ILE A 398 11.68 9.56 6.89
C ILE A 398 10.24 9.91 6.55
N PHE A 399 10.01 11.19 6.20
CA PHE A 399 8.70 11.77 6.01
C PHE A 399 8.70 12.71 4.81
N GLY A 400 7.75 12.52 3.90
CA GLY A 400 7.64 13.36 2.71
C GLY A 400 6.63 14.51 2.87
N ASP A 401 6.83 15.59 2.12
CA ASP A 401 5.85 16.66 2.04
C ASP A 401 5.37 16.89 0.58
N ARG A 402 4.37 17.73 0.40
CA ARG A 402 3.77 17.99 -0.92
C ARG A 402 4.71 18.69 -1.89
N ASP A 403 5.69 19.40 -1.41
CA ASP A 403 6.73 20.02 -2.21
C ASP A 403 7.83 19.05 -2.67
N LYS A 404 7.65 17.75 -2.39
CA LYS A 404 8.57 16.64 -2.71
C LYS A 404 9.80 16.56 -1.80
N SER A 405 9.92 17.44 -0.80
CA SER A 405 10.98 17.32 0.20
C SER A 405 10.80 16.09 1.07
N ILE A 406 11.91 15.47 1.47
CA ILE A 406 11.96 14.33 2.40
C ILE A 406 12.71 14.78 3.65
N HIS A 407 12.12 14.58 4.81
CA HIS A 407 12.60 15.02 6.11
C HIS A 407 12.91 13.84 7.01
N ASP A 408 13.77 14.01 8.00
CA ASP A 408 14.08 13.02 9.05
C ASP A 408 13.30 13.25 10.37
N ASP A 409 12.53 14.33 10.46
CA ASP A 409 11.59 14.60 11.55
C ASP A 409 10.17 14.87 11.01
N VAL A 410 9.19 14.07 11.47
CA VAL A 410 7.79 14.24 11.10
C VAL A 410 7.20 15.60 11.51
N ASN A 411 7.72 16.23 12.53
CA ASN A 411 7.22 17.52 13.03
C ASN A 411 7.56 18.68 12.09
N GLU A 412 8.45 18.48 11.13
CA GLU A 412 8.85 19.50 10.16
C GLU A 412 8.05 19.51 8.86
N ILE A 413 7.40 18.40 8.50
CA ILE A 413 6.50 18.41 7.36
C ILE A 413 5.24 19.24 7.67
N SER A 414 4.55 19.70 6.63
CA SER A 414 3.35 20.53 6.76
C SER A 414 2.28 19.90 7.66
N ALA A 415 1.54 20.73 8.39
CA ALA A 415 0.43 20.26 9.24
C ALA A 415 -0.65 19.53 8.42
N GLU A 416 -0.83 19.91 7.16
CA GLU A 416 -1.74 19.23 6.23
C GLU A 416 -1.30 17.77 6.03
N ARG A 417 0.00 17.52 5.78
CA ARG A 417 0.52 16.16 5.63
C ARG A 417 0.52 15.38 6.93
N ARG A 418 0.88 15.99 8.05
CA ARG A 418 0.79 15.34 9.37
C ARG A 418 -0.61 14.84 9.69
N ASN A 419 -1.64 15.60 9.31
CA ASN A 419 -3.04 15.24 9.59
C ASN A 419 -3.65 14.31 8.53
N GLY A 420 -3.23 14.43 7.28
CA GLY A 420 -3.85 13.79 6.12
C GLY A 420 -3.18 12.50 5.66
N TYR A 421 -2.22 11.95 6.42
CA TYR A 421 -1.52 10.73 6.05
C TYR A 421 -1.15 9.88 7.27
N GLY A 422 -1.07 8.56 7.07
CA GLY A 422 -0.75 7.59 8.12
C GLY A 422 0.76 7.44 8.32
N TRP A 423 1.41 8.42 8.94
CA TRP A 423 2.88 8.43 9.13
C TRP A 423 3.40 7.40 10.11
N TYR A 424 2.57 6.94 11.04
CA TYR A 424 2.93 5.90 12.00
C TYR A 424 1.83 4.86 12.10
N THR A 425 2.22 3.61 12.31
CA THR A 425 1.33 2.47 12.45
C THR A 425 1.80 1.54 13.57
N THR A 426 0.88 0.71 14.05
CA THR A 426 1.13 -0.42 14.96
C THR A 426 0.99 -1.78 14.26
N ASP A 427 0.62 -1.80 12.98
CA ASP A 427 0.30 -3.01 12.21
C ASP A 427 1.42 -4.07 12.23
N PRO A 428 2.71 -3.71 12.20
CA PRO A 428 3.80 -4.70 12.28
C PRO A 428 3.75 -5.59 13.52
N LYS A 429 3.09 -5.14 14.59
CA LYS A 429 2.89 -5.98 15.77
C LYS A 429 2.13 -7.26 15.44
N GLU A 430 1.14 -7.21 14.55
CA GLU A 430 0.39 -8.39 14.13
C GLU A 430 1.30 -9.43 13.47
N ALA A 431 2.20 -9.00 12.56
CA ALA A 431 3.17 -9.90 11.94
C ALA A 431 4.14 -10.51 12.95
N LEU A 432 4.56 -9.73 13.97
CA LEU A 432 5.42 -10.23 15.06
C LEU A 432 4.69 -11.30 15.91
N ASP A 433 3.44 -11.03 16.30
CA ASP A 433 2.61 -11.95 17.09
C ASP A 433 2.33 -13.24 16.28
N ARG A 434 2.00 -13.14 14.99
CA ARG A 434 1.79 -14.28 14.09
C ARG A 434 3.06 -15.10 13.91
N PHE A 435 4.21 -14.46 13.81
CA PHE A 435 5.49 -15.15 13.63
C PHE A 435 5.84 -16.04 14.83
N ASP A 436 5.55 -15.62 16.06
CA ASP A 436 5.80 -16.42 17.25
C ASP A 436 4.96 -17.72 17.30
N ALA A 437 3.75 -17.69 16.73
CA ALA A 437 2.94 -18.88 16.52
C ALA A 437 3.48 -19.72 15.35
N TRP A 438 3.79 -19.09 14.22
CA TRP A 438 4.30 -19.73 12.99
C TRP A 438 5.60 -20.51 13.23
N GLN A 439 6.52 -19.99 14.06
CA GLN A 439 7.76 -20.71 14.42
C GLN A 439 7.49 -22.03 15.14
N LYS A 440 6.45 -22.09 15.97
CA LYS A 440 6.05 -23.32 16.69
C LYS A 440 5.44 -24.34 15.73
N GLU A 441 4.68 -23.86 14.74
CA GLU A 441 4.07 -24.67 13.68
C GLU A 441 5.11 -25.23 12.70
N HIS A 442 6.24 -24.51 12.52
CA HIS A 442 7.28 -24.81 11.54
C HIS A 442 8.67 -24.84 12.16
N PRO A 443 8.96 -25.78 13.07
CA PRO A 443 10.28 -25.87 13.70
C PRO A 443 11.38 -26.09 12.65
N GLU A 444 12.57 -25.59 12.92
CA GLU A 444 13.73 -25.86 12.08
C GLU A 444 14.05 -27.36 12.13
N ALA A 445 14.35 -27.95 10.97
CA ALA A 445 14.94 -29.28 10.94
C ALA A 445 16.28 -29.23 11.70
N LYS A 446 16.43 -30.06 12.73
CA LYS A 446 17.65 -30.20 13.52
C LYS A 446 18.79 -30.74 12.68
#